data_4932b16972df0c7f504ad4db34420257
#
_entry.id   4932b16972df0c7f504ad4db34420257
#
_cell.length_a   1.000
_cell.length_b   1.000
_cell.length_c   1.000
_cell.angle_alpha   90.00
_cell.angle_beta   90.00
_cell.angle_gamma   90.00
#
_symmetry.space_group_name_H-M   'P 1'
#
loop_
_entity.id
_entity.type
_entity.pdbx_description
1 polymer ?
#
loop_
_entity_poly.entity_id
_entity_poly.type
_entity_poly.pdbx_seq_one_letter_code
_entity_poly.pdbx_strand_id
1 'polypeptide(L)'
;MLRHHQNKNLLIHYGGDYCGLPVQSDKGPFFQQYLEKLRGVIDSALQQYSRVLAFRIDLRFPVGITLPDDHCTNKVIERFIKSLKAKISNNRKNARQENKYAHDSVVRFVWTREVGSNGKPHYHMAILLNFDAGGGKN
;
A
#
# COMPACT_ATOMS: atom_id res chain seq x y z
N MET A 1 0.84 -9.15 -26.82
CA MET A 1 0.80 -9.00 -25.37
C MET A 1 -0.47 -9.69 -24.84
N LEU A 2 -0.33 -10.52 -23.84
CA LEU A 2 -1.45 -11.28 -23.33
C LEU A 2 -2.33 -10.40 -22.45
N ARG A 3 -3.65 -10.56 -22.59
CA ARG A 3 -4.66 -9.83 -21.85
C ARG A 3 -5.43 -10.76 -20.93
N HIS A 4 -5.94 -10.23 -19.85
CA HIS A 4 -6.77 -11.00 -18.92
C HIS A 4 -8.09 -11.40 -19.61
N HIS A 5 -8.50 -12.65 -19.42
CA HIS A 5 -9.68 -13.19 -20.13
C HIS A 5 -11.00 -12.52 -19.76
N GLN A 6 -11.14 -12.06 -18.50
CA GLN A 6 -12.36 -11.38 -18.02
C GLN A 6 -12.29 -9.86 -18.17
N ASN A 7 -11.11 -9.29 -18.20
CA ASN A 7 -10.90 -7.84 -18.35
C ASN A 7 -9.80 -7.57 -19.35
N LYS A 8 -10.17 -7.34 -20.58
CA LYS A 8 -9.24 -7.11 -21.70
C LYS A 8 -8.43 -5.82 -21.59
N ASN A 9 -8.78 -4.93 -20.67
CA ASN A 9 -8.02 -3.73 -20.39
C ASN A 9 -6.76 -4.01 -19.54
N LEU A 10 -6.73 -5.16 -18.85
CA LEU A 10 -5.59 -5.56 -18.04
C LEU A 10 -4.61 -6.39 -18.89
N LEU A 11 -3.35 -5.95 -18.89
CA LEU A 11 -2.25 -6.65 -19.54
C LEU A 11 -1.56 -7.57 -18.54
N ILE A 12 -1.21 -8.77 -18.98
CA ILE A 12 -0.52 -9.74 -18.13
C ILE A 12 0.99 -9.61 -18.35
N HIS A 13 1.73 -9.50 -17.25
CA HIS A 13 3.18 -9.49 -17.23
C HIS A 13 3.71 -10.90 -16.89
N TYR A 14 4.58 -11.42 -17.74
CA TYR A 14 5.33 -12.65 -17.50
C TYR A 14 6.81 -12.33 -17.37
N GLY A 15 7.51 -13.14 -16.59
CA GLY A 15 8.95 -13.03 -16.43
C GLY A 15 9.36 -12.84 -14.98
N GLY A 16 10.64 -12.98 -14.72
CA GLY A 16 11.22 -12.89 -13.38
C GLY A 16 11.61 -11.48 -12.96
N ASP A 17 11.43 -10.48 -13.82
CA ASP A 17 11.71 -9.08 -13.52
C ASP A 17 10.67 -8.14 -14.12
N TYR A 18 10.59 -6.95 -13.56
CA TYR A 18 9.85 -5.83 -14.11
C TYR A 18 10.72 -4.57 -14.02
N CYS A 19 11.04 -4.00 -15.17
CA CYS A 19 11.93 -2.83 -15.26
C CYS A 19 13.26 -3.03 -14.52
N GLY A 20 13.85 -4.22 -14.64
CA GLY A 20 15.11 -4.57 -14.01
C GLY A 20 15.02 -4.94 -12.52
N LEU A 21 13.82 -4.91 -11.94
CA LEU A 21 13.61 -5.31 -10.55
C LEU A 21 13.02 -6.73 -10.49
N PRO A 22 13.53 -7.60 -9.62
CA PRO A 22 13.02 -8.96 -9.51
C PRO A 22 11.58 -8.98 -9.02
N VAL A 23 10.77 -9.86 -9.58
CA VAL A 23 9.41 -10.14 -9.12
C VAL A 23 9.28 -11.62 -8.78
N GLN A 24 8.40 -11.94 -7.84
CA GLN A 24 8.15 -13.33 -7.46
C GLN A 24 7.26 -14.01 -8.51
N SER A 25 7.91 -14.50 -9.58
CA SER A 25 7.21 -15.08 -10.73
C SER A 25 6.36 -16.30 -10.36
N ASP A 26 6.70 -17.01 -9.30
CA ASP A 26 5.92 -18.12 -8.75
C ASP A 26 4.57 -17.67 -8.14
N LYS A 27 4.45 -16.40 -7.82
CA LYS A 27 3.20 -15.78 -7.35
C LYS A 27 2.38 -15.13 -8.45
N GLY A 28 2.92 -15.12 -9.67
CA GLY A 28 2.27 -14.54 -10.84
C GLY A 28 1.32 -15.49 -11.56
N PRO A 29 0.86 -15.10 -12.74
CA PRO A 29 1.23 -13.86 -13.43
C PRO A 29 0.66 -12.60 -12.78
N PHE A 30 1.35 -11.47 -12.99
CA PHE A 30 0.93 -10.17 -12.47
C PHE A 30 0.26 -9.33 -13.56
N PHE A 31 -0.56 -8.36 -13.16
CA PHE A 31 -1.07 -7.35 -14.08
C PHE A 31 -0.05 -6.22 -14.22
N GLN A 32 0.28 -5.90 -15.47
CA GLN A 32 1.27 -4.87 -15.76
C GLN A 32 0.88 -3.51 -15.15
N GLN A 33 -0.40 -3.14 -15.21
CA GLN A 33 -0.88 -1.89 -14.64
C GLN A 33 -0.68 -1.82 -13.12
N TYR A 34 -0.78 -2.94 -12.43
CA TYR A 34 -0.55 -3.00 -10.98
C TYR A 34 0.94 -2.84 -10.65
N LEU A 35 1.81 -3.44 -11.46
CA LEU A 35 3.26 -3.26 -11.31
C LEU A 35 3.68 -1.81 -11.60
N GLU A 36 3.11 -1.19 -12.62
CA GLU A 36 3.35 0.23 -12.96
C GLU A 36 2.93 1.15 -11.82
N LYS A 37 1.76 0.92 -11.23
CA LYS A 37 1.26 1.70 -10.09
C LYS A 37 2.17 1.56 -8.87
N LEU A 38 2.57 0.34 -8.54
CA LEU A 38 3.50 0.08 -7.43
C LEU A 38 4.84 0.77 -7.68
N ARG A 39 5.40 0.64 -8.88
CA ARG A 39 6.64 1.29 -9.27
C ARG A 39 6.55 2.82 -9.14
N GLY A 40 5.46 3.40 -9.63
CA GLY A 40 5.24 4.85 -9.54
C GLY A 40 5.16 5.35 -8.10
N VAL A 41 4.54 4.61 -7.21
CA VAL A 41 4.46 4.96 -5.78
C VAL A 41 5.85 4.90 -5.13
N ILE A 42 6.63 3.87 -5.42
CA ILE A 42 8.00 3.72 -4.91
C ILE A 42 8.89 4.87 -5.42
N ASP A 43 8.85 5.15 -6.72
CA ASP A 43 9.67 6.19 -7.33
C ASP A 43 9.30 7.57 -6.76
N SER A 44 8.03 7.87 -6.57
CA SER A 44 7.58 9.13 -5.96
C SER A 44 8.08 9.29 -4.53
N ALA A 45 8.06 8.22 -3.75
CA ALA A 45 8.58 8.24 -2.39
C ALA A 45 10.10 8.52 -2.37
N LEU A 46 10.85 7.84 -3.24
CA LEU A 46 12.31 7.99 -3.33
C LEU A 46 12.74 9.33 -3.91
N GLN A 47 11.90 9.97 -4.72
CA GLN A 47 12.16 11.32 -5.21
C GLN A 47 11.96 12.37 -4.12
N GLN A 48 11.00 12.16 -3.22
CA GLN A 48 10.71 13.11 -2.15
C GLN A 48 11.62 12.93 -0.94
N TYR A 49 11.96 11.70 -0.59
CA TYR A 49 12.71 11.39 0.63
C TYR A 49 14.00 10.65 0.30
N SER A 50 15.10 11.04 0.96
CA SER A 50 16.38 10.37 0.79
C SER A 50 16.38 8.93 1.33
N ARG A 51 15.55 8.66 2.33
CA ARG A 51 15.34 7.31 2.87
C ARG A 51 13.86 7.07 3.05
N VAL A 52 13.40 5.91 2.61
CA VAL A 52 11.99 5.50 2.67
C VAL A 52 11.86 4.28 3.56
N LEU A 53 10.94 4.35 4.51
CA LEU A 53 10.48 3.19 5.26
C LEU A 53 9.32 2.55 4.51
N ALA A 54 9.50 1.31 4.09
CA ALA A 54 8.44 0.54 3.45
C ALA A 54 8.11 -0.69 4.28
N PHE A 55 6.84 -0.95 4.49
CA PHE A 55 6.39 -2.14 5.21
C PHE A 55 5.07 -2.64 4.64
N ARG A 56 4.83 -3.92 4.82
CA ARG A 56 3.61 -4.59 4.40
C ARG A 56 2.75 -4.86 5.61
N ILE A 57 1.45 -4.67 5.45
CA ILE A 57 0.43 -5.10 6.42
C ILE A 57 -0.66 -5.89 5.71
N ASP A 58 -1.24 -6.82 6.42
CA ASP A 58 -2.42 -7.57 5.99
C ASP A 58 -3.58 -7.22 6.93
N LEU A 59 -4.66 -6.73 6.34
CA LEU A 59 -5.86 -6.34 7.09
C LEU A 59 -6.94 -7.39 6.85
N ARG A 60 -7.47 -7.93 7.95
CA ARG A 60 -8.52 -8.94 7.92
C ARG A 60 -9.63 -8.55 8.87
N PHE A 61 -10.85 -8.98 8.56
CA PHE A 61 -11.94 -8.89 9.51
C PHE A 61 -11.74 -9.93 10.63
N PRO A 62 -12.02 -9.60 11.89
CA PRO A 62 -11.94 -10.55 12.99
C PRO A 62 -12.85 -11.75 12.76
N VAL A 63 -12.44 -12.90 13.26
CA VAL A 63 -13.24 -14.12 13.20
C VAL A 63 -14.46 -13.99 14.11
N GLY A 64 -15.62 -14.46 13.64
CA GLY A 64 -16.84 -14.54 14.46
C GLY A 64 -17.64 -13.25 14.56
N ILE A 65 -17.25 -12.17 13.87
CA ILE A 65 -18.05 -10.95 13.82
C ILE A 65 -18.95 -10.91 12.59
N THR A 66 -20.06 -10.15 12.69
CA THR A 66 -20.86 -9.80 11.54
C THR A 66 -20.11 -8.77 10.70
N LEU A 67 -19.99 -9.02 9.40
CA LEU A 67 -19.33 -8.09 8.50
C LEU A 67 -20.18 -6.81 8.35
N PRO A 68 -19.54 -5.63 8.20
CA PRO A 68 -20.26 -4.41 7.86
C PRO A 68 -21.05 -4.55 6.56
N ASP A 69 -22.15 -3.83 6.41
CA ASP A 69 -22.97 -3.87 5.19
C ASP A 69 -22.20 -3.53 3.92
N ASP A 70 -21.16 -2.69 4.06
CA ASP A 70 -20.29 -2.24 2.98
C ASP A 70 -19.00 -3.07 2.82
N HIS A 71 -18.93 -4.26 3.43
CA HIS A 71 -17.72 -5.10 3.39
C HIS A 71 -17.30 -5.53 1.97
N CYS A 72 -18.23 -5.57 1.04
CA CYS A 72 -17.95 -5.89 -0.37
C CYS A 72 -17.43 -4.70 -1.18
N THR A 73 -17.36 -3.52 -0.59
CA THR A 73 -16.88 -2.29 -1.23
C THR A 73 -15.50 -1.92 -0.73
N ASN A 74 -14.89 -0.93 -1.36
CA ASN A 74 -13.60 -0.39 -0.91
C ASN A 74 -13.72 0.58 0.27
N LYS A 75 -14.91 0.85 0.78
CA LYS A 75 -15.13 1.84 1.84
C LYS A 75 -14.39 1.51 3.13
N VAL A 76 -14.28 0.23 3.47
CA VAL A 76 -13.58 -0.21 4.69
C VAL A 76 -12.09 0.15 4.62
N ILE A 77 -11.43 -0.20 3.53
CA ILE A 77 -10.01 0.13 3.35
C ILE A 77 -9.78 1.64 3.20
N GLU A 78 -10.69 2.34 2.55
CA GLU A 78 -10.62 3.79 2.41
C GLU A 78 -10.71 4.49 3.77
N ARG A 79 -11.60 4.03 4.67
CA ARG A 79 -11.68 4.54 6.05
C ARG A 79 -10.41 4.27 6.84
N PHE A 80 -9.84 3.09 6.68
CA PHE A 80 -8.56 2.76 7.31
C PHE A 80 -7.45 3.72 6.85
N ILE A 81 -7.32 3.92 5.55
CA ILE A 81 -6.30 4.80 4.96
C ILE A 81 -6.49 6.24 5.46
N LYS A 82 -7.72 6.74 5.46
CA LYS A 82 -8.04 8.08 5.96
C LYS A 82 -7.64 8.25 7.43
N SER A 83 -7.95 7.26 8.25
CA SER A 83 -7.58 7.26 9.67
C SER A 83 -6.06 7.22 9.85
N LEU A 84 -5.36 6.39 9.08
CA LEU A 84 -3.90 6.31 9.12
C LEU A 84 -3.26 7.65 8.75
N LYS A 85 -3.70 8.25 7.66
CA LYS A 85 -3.19 9.56 7.21
C LYS A 85 -3.40 10.64 8.29
N ALA A 86 -4.57 10.68 8.90
CA ALA A 86 -4.88 11.64 9.96
C ALA A 86 -3.97 11.44 11.18
N LYS A 87 -3.75 10.20 11.59
CA LYS A 87 -2.86 9.88 12.72
C LYS A 87 -1.41 10.25 12.44
N ILE A 88 -0.90 9.96 11.26
CA ILE A 88 0.47 10.32 10.86
C ILE A 88 0.61 11.85 10.81
N SER A 89 -0.33 12.54 10.18
CA SER A 89 -0.34 14.00 10.10
C SER A 89 -0.33 14.65 11.48
N ASN A 90 -1.17 14.17 12.39
CA ASN A 90 -1.23 14.67 13.76
C ASN A 90 0.07 14.38 14.53
N ASN A 91 0.62 13.19 14.38
CA ASN A 91 1.90 12.81 14.98
C ASN A 91 3.02 13.77 14.52
N ARG A 92 3.10 14.07 13.24
CA ARG A 92 4.12 14.98 12.70
C ARG A 92 3.91 16.42 13.13
N LYS A 93 2.66 16.86 13.23
CA LYS A 93 2.32 18.18 13.76
C LYS A 93 2.81 18.33 15.22
N ASN A 94 2.53 17.33 16.04
CA ASN A 94 2.98 17.32 17.44
C ASN A 94 4.51 17.30 17.55
N ALA A 95 5.17 16.51 16.72
CA ALA A 95 6.64 16.46 16.67
C ALA A 95 7.23 17.82 16.32
N ARG A 96 6.64 18.58 15.37
CA ARG A 96 7.11 19.92 15.00
C ARG A 96 6.87 20.97 16.08
N GLN A 97 5.87 20.78 16.95
CA GLN A 97 5.66 21.64 18.12
C GLN A 97 6.80 21.51 19.14
N GLU A 98 7.33 20.31 19.31
CA GLU A 98 8.47 20.04 20.20
C GLU A 98 9.82 20.40 19.54
N ASN A 99 9.93 20.16 18.24
CA ASN A 99 11.13 20.43 17.45
C ASN A 99 10.71 20.90 16.05
N LYS A 100 10.91 22.19 15.78
CA LYS A 100 10.57 22.80 14.48
C LYS A 100 11.27 22.16 13.28
N TYR A 101 12.36 21.43 13.49
CA TYR A 101 13.10 20.72 12.45
C TYR A 101 12.64 19.27 12.26
N ALA A 102 11.61 18.83 12.98
CA ALA A 102 11.08 17.49 12.81
C ALA A 102 10.61 17.28 11.36
N HIS A 103 11.01 16.16 10.78
CA HIS A 103 10.66 15.81 9.41
C HIS A 103 9.15 15.54 9.27
N ASP A 104 8.61 15.92 8.14
CA ASP A 104 7.28 15.55 7.75
C ASP A 104 7.27 14.20 7.04
N SER A 105 6.11 13.60 6.91
CA SER A 105 5.93 12.35 6.17
C SER A 105 4.60 12.35 5.46
N VAL A 106 4.64 12.26 4.14
CA VAL A 106 3.48 11.94 3.31
C VAL A 106 3.28 10.43 3.33
N VAL A 107 2.07 9.97 3.55
CA VAL A 107 1.72 8.55 3.49
C VAL A 107 1.45 8.17 2.05
N ARG A 108 2.28 7.26 1.51
CA ARG A 108 2.04 6.62 0.22
C ARG A 108 1.71 5.16 0.46
N PHE A 109 0.88 4.61 -0.41
CA PHE A 109 0.41 3.24 -0.23
C PHE A 109 -0.02 2.64 -1.56
N VAL A 110 -0.01 1.32 -1.59
CA VAL A 110 -0.73 0.50 -2.58
C VAL A 110 -1.41 -0.63 -1.83
N TRP A 111 -2.54 -1.08 -2.33
CA TRP A 111 -3.25 -2.20 -1.72
C TRP A 111 -3.95 -3.06 -2.77
N THR A 112 -4.15 -4.31 -2.41
CA THR A 112 -4.96 -5.26 -3.18
C THR A 112 -5.98 -5.91 -2.27
N ARG A 113 -7.14 -6.22 -2.82
CA ARG A 113 -8.18 -6.97 -2.12
C ARG A 113 -8.20 -8.40 -2.63
N GLU A 114 -8.22 -9.34 -1.71
CA GLU A 114 -8.40 -10.75 -1.97
C GLU A 114 -9.62 -11.25 -1.22
N VAL A 115 -10.43 -12.07 -1.87
CA VAL A 115 -11.60 -12.70 -1.24
C VAL A 115 -11.29 -14.16 -1.06
N GLY A 116 -11.24 -14.60 0.19
CA GLY A 116 -10.97 -15.99 0.53
C GLY A 116 -12.16 -16.91 0.24
N SER A 117 -11.94 -18.21 0.39
CA SER A 117 -12.96 -19.25 0.20
C SER A 117 -14.17 -19.08 1.12
N ASN A 118 -14.00 -18.40 2.25
CA ASN A 118 -15.08 -18.08 3.19
C ASN A 118 -15.91 -16.84 2.79
N GLY A 119 -15.62 -16.22 1.62
CA GLY A 119 -16.30 -15.03 1.14
C GLY A 119 -15.88 -13.74 1.82
N LYS A 120 -14.97 -13.77 2.80
CA LYS A 120 -14.51 -12.58 3.51
C LYS A 120 -13.33 -11.93 2.78
N PRO A 121 -13.40 -10.62 2.51
CA PRO A 121 -12.27 -9.92 1.93
C PRO A 121 -11.15 -9.70 2.95
N HIS A 122 -9.93 -9.72 2.47
CA HIS A 122 -8.78 -9.22 3.20
C HIS A 122 -7.92 -8.37 2.26
N TYR A 123 -7.10 -7.53 2.85
CA TYR A 123 -6.33 -6.54 2.11
C TYR A 123 -4.86 -6.73 2.39
N HIS A 124 -4.08 -6.76 1.32
CA HIS A 124 -2.63 -6.68 1.38
C HIS A 124 -2.23 -5.25 1.03
N MET A 125 -1.51 -4.60 1.91
CA MET A 125 -1.14 -3.20 1.75
C MET A 125 0.36 -3.01 1.95
N ALA A 126 0.97 -2.24 1.08
CA ALA A 126 2.30 -1.70 1.27
C ALA A 126 2.19 -0.22 1.60
N ILE A 127 2.86 0.21 2.64
CA ILE A 127 2.88 1.60 3.11
C ILE A 127 4.32 2.10 3.04
N LEU A 128 4.49 3.30 2.48
CA LEU A 128 5.78 3.95 2.34
C LEU A 128 5.75 5.30 3.04
N LEU A 129 6.69 5.49 3.95
CA LEU A 129 6.81 6.69 4.76
C LEU A 129 8.23 7.26 4.65
N ASN A 130 8.39 8.52 5.09
CA ASN A 130 9.71 9.09 5.29
C ASN A 130 10.39 8.38 6.48
N PHE A 131 11.47 7.67 6.23
CA PHE A 131 12.23 6.98 7.27
C PHE A 131 12.69 7.93 8.37
N ASP A 132 13.11 9.14 8.01
CA ASP A 132 13.65 10.13 8.95
C ASP A 132 12.57 10.79 9.82
N ALA A 133 11.29 10.64 9.46
CA ALA A 133 10.17 11.03 10.30
C ALA A 133 9.79 9.96 11.34
N GLY A 134 10.31 8.76 11.21
CA GLY A 134 9.97 7.59 12.05
C GLY A 134 10.55 7.62 13.45
N GLY A 135 11.01 8.76 13.94
CA GLY A 135 11.26 8.95 15.36
C GLY A 135 12.59 8.46 15.83
N GLY A 136 13.54 8.64 15.13
CA GLY A 136 14.81 8.50 15.76
C GLY A 136 15.06 9.65 16.71
N LYS A 137 15.23 9.37 17.95
CA LYS A 137 16.04 10.24 18.78
C LYS A 137 17.41 10.27 18.15
N ASN A 138 17.78 11.38 17.68
CA ASN A 138 19.19 11.65 17.39
C ASN A 138 19.87 12.13 18.64
#